data_493cfd6421c2c0e37e429a099b19cfaf
#
_entry.id   493cfd6421c2c0e37e429a099b19cfaf
#
_cell.length_a   1.000
_cell.length_b   1.000
_cell.length_c   1.000
_cell.angle_alpha   90.00
_cell.angle_beta   90.00
_cell.angle_gamma   90.00
#
_symmetry.space_group_name_H-M   'P 1'
#
loop_
_entity.id
_entity.type
_entity.pdbx_description
1 polymer ?
#
loop_
_entity_poly.entity_id
_entity_poly.type
_entity_poly.pdbx_seq_one_letter_code
_entity_poly.pdbx_strand_id
1 'polypeptide(L)'
;MTTTPPGLRERKKAKTRWAIQEHALRLFAEQGYDATTVDQIAAAAEISPSTFFRYFPTKEDVVVQDAYDDLIVEAFRQAGASADPVGTLRTVLATAVTSMPETEWAKGRARMDLTLSVPALRARSVDNFVTVSRKVIEVFAKNAGRPADDVAVCAIVGACLGVLASVAMASPVLVSSSLAEVVERMDAGLSLLAGVQWFPRDV
;
A
#
# COMPACT_ATOMS: atom_id res chain seq x y z
N MET A 1 -13.54 3.42 -20.02
CA MET A 1 -12.72 2.31 -20.52
C MET A 1 -13.04 1.08 -19.68
N THR A 2 -13.67 0.08 -20.28
CA THR A 2 -14.05 -1.17 -19.60
C THR A 2 -12.78 -1.97 -19.30
N THR A 3 -12.39 -2.03 -18.03
CA THR A 3 -11.32 -2.93 -17.57
C THR A 3 -11.81 -4.37 -17.76
N THR A 4 -11.16 -5.10 -18.64
CA THR A 4 -11.42 -6.55 -18.79
C THR A 4 -11.23 -7.23 -17.44
N PRO A 5 -12.19 -8.03 -16.94
CA PRO A 5 -12.05 -8.68 -15.65
C PRO A 5 -10.81 -9.59 -15.64
N PRO A 6 -10.08 -9.68 -14.53
CA PRO A 6 -8.86 -10.46 -14.43
C PRO A 6 -9.13 -11.92 -14.80
N GLY A 7 -8.24 -12.50 -15.60
CA GLY A 7 -8.34 -13.88 -16.06
C GLY A 7 -8.38 -14.89 -14.90
N LEU A 8 -8.87 -16.10 -15.16
CA LEU A 8 -9.00 -17.17 -14.16
C LEU A 8 -7.67 -17.47 -13.44
N ARG A 9 -6.54 -17.37 -14.15
CA ARG A 9 -5.19 -17.56 -13.61
C ARG A 9 -4.83 -16.47 -12.58
N GLU A 10 -5.13 -15.22 -12.90
CA GLU A 10 -4.85 -14.08 -11.99
C GLU A 10 -5.74 -14.14 -10.75
N ARG A 11 -7.01 -14.50 -10.90
CA ARG A 11 -7.92 -14.71 -9.75
C ARG A 11 -7.43 -15.84 -8.84
N LYS A 12 -6.97 -16.97 -9.40
CA LYS A 12 -6.39 -18.07 -8.61
C LYS A 12 -5.11 -17.63 -7.90
N LYS A 13 -4.24 -16.87 -8.57
CA LYS A 13 -3.01 -16.33 -7.99
C LYS A 13 -3.31 -15.40 -6.81
N ALA A 14 -4.24 -14.46 -7.00
CA ALA A 14 -4.68 -13.56 -5.94
C ALA A 14 -5.29 -14.33 -4.75
N LYS A 15 -6.14 -15.32 -4.99
CA LYS A 15 -6.74 -16.15 -3.94
C LYS A 15 -5.68 -16.90 -3.13
N THR A 16 -4.69 -17.49 -3.79
CA THR A 16 -3.59 -18.20 -3.09
C THR A 16 -2.74 -17.23 -2.28
N ARG A 17 -2.40 -16.07 -2.84
CA ARG A 17 -1.64 -15.03 -2.14
C ARG A 17 -2.37 -14.59 -0.88
N TRP A 18 -3.66 -14.31 -1.00
CA TRP A 18 -4.50 -13.91 0.13
C TRP A 18 -4.56 -14.98 1.23
N ALA A 19 -4.77 -16.26 0.87
CA ALA A 19 -4.78 -17.35 1.81
C ALA A 19 -3.46 -17.47 2.59
N ILE A 20 -2.31 -17.34 1.91
CA ILE A 20 -0.99 -17.36 2.56
C ILE A 20 -0.89 -16.24 3.59
N GLN A 21 -1.30 -15.01 3.23
CA GLN A 21 -1.26 -13.86 4.13
C GLN A 21 -2.18 -14.03 5.34
N GLU A 22 -3.39 -14.52 5.13
CA GLU A 22 -4.35 -14.77 6.22
C GLU A 22 -3.81 -15.77 7.24
N HIS A 23 -3.30 -16.90 6.77
CA HIS A 23 -2.71 -17.91 7.66
C HIS A 23 -1.45 -17.40 8.37
N ALA A 24 -0.60 -16.64 7.69
CA ALA A 24 0.59 -16.06 8.28
C ALA A 24 0.23 -15.07 9.41
N LEU A 25 -0.67 -14.12 9.15
CA LEU A 25 -1.08 -13.13 10.15
C LEU A 25 -1.75 -13.77 11.35
N ARG A 26 -2.56 -14.82 11.15
CA ARG A 26 -3.15 -15.59 12.23
C ARG A 26 -2.06 -16.25 13.10
N LEU A 27 -1.10 -16.95 12.48
CA LEU A 27 0.00 -17.60 13.22
C LEU A 27 0.87 -16.59 13.95
N PHE A 28 1.16 -15.42 13.35
CA PHE A 28 1.89 -14.36 14.03
C PHE A 28 1.15 -13.84 15.26
N ALA A 29 -0.16 -13.73 15.20
CA ALA A 29 -0.98 -13.32 16.34
C ALA A 29 -1.04 -14.40 17.45
N GLU A 30 -1.10 -15.70 17.09
CA GLU A 30 -1.22 -16.82 18.02
C GLU A 30 0.07 -17.15 18.76
N GLN A 31 1.22 -17.12 18.07
CA GLN A 31 2.50 -17.62 18.61
C GLN A 31 3.66 -16.62 18.48
N GLY A 32 3.41 -15.44 17.92
CA GLY A 32 4.42 -14.40 17.69
C GLY A 32 5.15 -14.55 16.36
N TYR A 33 5.72 -13.41 15.91
CA TYR A 33 6.42 -13.36 14.62
C TYR A 33 7.67 -14.26 14.56
N ASP A 34 8.53 -14.19 15.60
CA ASP A 34 9.81 -14.89 15.59
C ASP A 34 9.64 -16.42 15.67
N ALA A 35 8.66 -16.89 16.43
CA ALA A 35 8.37 -18.32 16.59
C ALA A 35 7.65 -18.94 15.38
N THR A 36 7.13 -18.14 14.47
CA THR A 36 6.42 -18.62 13.26
C THR A 36 7.39 -18.85 12.11
N THR A 37 7.40 -20.06 11.56
CA THR A 37 8.25 -20.46 10.43
C THR A 37 7.48 -20.44 9.11
N VAL A 38 8.21 -20.35 7.98
CA VAL A 38 7.62 -20.49 6.64
C VAL A 38 6.97 -21.85 6.44
N ASP A 39 7.55 -22.91 7.01
CA ASP A 39 6.99 -24.26 6.91
C ASP A 39 5.62 -24.37 7.60
N GLN A 40 5.45 -23.73 8.76
CA GLN A 40 4.16 -23.66 9.45
C GLN A 40 3.12 -22.88 8.64
N ILE A 41 3.53 -21.74 8.04
CA ILE A 41 2.63 -20.94 7.20
C ILE A 41 2.23 -21.74 5.96
N ALA A 42 3.18 -22.40 5.30
CA ALA A 42 2.93 -23.20 4.11
C ALA A 42 1.98 -24.38 4.41
N ALA A 43 2.22 -25.08 5.52
CA ALA A 43 1.35 -26.16 5.97
C ALA A 43 -0.08 -25.66 6.26
N ALA A 44 -0.22 -24.53 6.96
CA ALA A 44 -1.52 -23.95 7.27
C ALA A 44 -2.29 -23.48 6.02
N ALA A 45 -1.56 -23.02 5.00
CA ALA A 45 -2.13 -22.61 3.70
C ALA A 45 -2.27 -23.77 2.69
N GLU A 46 -2.00 -25.02 3.11
CA GLU A 46 -2.05 -26.25 2.30
C GLU A 46 -1.20 -26.15 1.00
N ILE A 47 -0.01 -25.55 1.11
CA ILE A 47 0.95 -25.41 0.01
C ILE A 47 2.33 -25.94 0.41
N SER A 48 3.21 -26.13 -0.58
CA SER A 48 4.63 -26.40 -0.31
C SER A 48 5.39 -25.12 0.06
N PRO A 49 6.50 -25.21 0.83
CA PRO A 49 7.41 -24.09 1.08
C PRO A 49 7.93 -23.45 -0.21
N SER A 50 8.20 -24.23 -1.25
CA SER A 50 8.60 -23.71 -2.55
C SER A 50 7.49 -22.90 -3.21
N THR A 51 6.23 -23.28 -3.00
CA THR A 51 5.09 -22.46 -3.44
C THR A 51 5.00 -21.16 -2.67
N PHE A 52 5.22 -21.16 -1.35
CA PHE A 52 5.29 -19.94 -0.55
C PHE A 52 6.33 -18.97 -1.13
N PHE A 53 7.58 -19.39 -1.34
CA PHE A 53 8.65 -18.54 -1.86
C PHE A 53 8.41 -18.02 -3.28
N ARG A 54 7.57 -18.67 -4.06
CA ARG A 54 7.13 -18.16 -5.37
C ARG A 54 6.20 -16.95 -5.25
N TYR A 55 5.43 -16.83 -4.15
CA TYR A 55 4.52 -15.71 -3.87
C TYR A 55 5.18 -14.62 -3.04
N PHE A 56 6.00 -15.01 -2.07
CA PHE A 56 6.67 -14.14 -1.12
C PHE A 56 8.13 -14.57 -0.96
N PRO A 57 9.08 -13.81 -1.49
CA PRO A 57 10.52 -14.14 -1.43
C PRO A 57 11.04 -14.34 0.00
N THR A 58 10.47 -13.65 0.99
CA THR A 58 10.85 -13.77 2.40
C THR A 58 9.61 -13.87 3.31
N LYS A 59 9.82 -14.22 4.59
CA LYS A 59 8.76 -14.21 5.61
C LYS A 59 8.23 -12.79 5.85
N GLU A 60 9.09 -11.80 5.77
CA GLU A 60 8.77 -10.39 5.91
C GLU A 60 7.80 -9.93 4.80
N ASP A 61 8.01 -10.38 3.57
CA ASP A 61 7.21 -9.99 2.42
C ASP A 61 5.73 -10.34 2.58
N VAL A 62 5.43 -11.39 3.35
CA VAL A 62 4.03 -11.79 3.61
C VAL A 62 3.27 -10.75 4.45
N VAL A 63 3.99 -9.98 5.26
CA VAL A 63 3.44 -8.89 6.07
C VAL A 63 3.46 -7.58 5.31
N VAL A 64 4.59 -7.25 4.68
CA VAL A 64 4.87 -5.91 4.14
C VAL A 64 4.21 -5.66 2.80
N GLN A 65 4.11 -6.69 1.92
CA GLN A 65 3.48 -6.55 0.62
C GLN A 65 1.97 -6.77 0.72
N ASP A 66 1.17 -5.77 0.44
CA ASP A 66 -0.28 -5.89 0.51
C ASP A 66 -1.05 -5.33 -0.70
N ALA A 67 -2.38 -5.45 -0.67
CA ALA A 67 -3.25 -4.94 -1.71
C ALA A 67 -3.34 -3.39 -1.70
N TYR A 68 -2.90 -2.72 -0.63
CA TYR A 68 -2.88 -1.26 -0.56
C TYR A 68 -1.80 -0.66 -1.47
N ASP A 69 -0.69 -1.39 -1.70
CA ASP A 69 0.34 -0.97 -2.66
C ASP A 69 -0.27 -0.78 -4.05
N ASP A 70 -1.07 -1.74 -4.51
CA ASP A 70 -1.73 -1.67 -5.81
C ASP A 70 -2.79 -0.56 -5.85
N LEU A 71 -3.51 -0.32 -4.75
CA LEU A 71 -4.45 0.77 -4.60
C LEU A 71 -3.76 2.14 -4.71
N ILE A 72 -2.63 2.32 -4.02
CA ILE A 72 -1.83 3.56 -4.08
C ILE A 72 -1.34 3.79 -5.51
N VAL A 73 -0.77 2.78 -6.16
CA VAL A 73 -0.31 2.87 -7.55
C VAL A 73 -1.45 3.29 -8.49
N GLU A 74 -2.64 2.71 -8.33
CA GLU A 74 -3.81 3.05 -9.15
C GLU A 74 -4.31 4.48 -8.87
N ALA A 75 -4.34 4.91 -7.62
CA ALA A 75 -4.72 6.28 -7.24
C ALA A 75 -3.79 7.32 -7.88
N PHE A 76 -2.48 7.10 -7.82
CA PHE A 76 -1.51 7.97 -8.47
C PHE A 76 -1.57 7.91 -10.00
N ARG A 77 -1.92 6.76 -10.57
CA ARG A 77 -2.16 6.64 -12.01
C ARG A 77 -3.30 7.56 -12.45
N GLN A 78 -4.40 7.60 -11.70
CA GLN A 78 -5.53 8.48 -11.98
C GLN A 78 -5.15 9.95 -11.77
N ALA A 79 -4.44 10.25 -10.68
CA ALA A 79 -3.98 11.60 -10.36
C ALA A 79 -3.06 12.18 -11.44
N GLY A 80 -2.17 11.40 -12.02
CA GLY A 80 -1.26 11.82 -13.08
C GLY A 80 -1.95 12.28 -14.37
N ALA A 81 -3.16 11.80 -14.65
CA ALA A 81 -3.98 12.23 -15.79
C ALA A 81 -4.88 13.44 -15.49
N SER A 82 -4.86 13.95 -14.27
CA SER A 82 -5.74 15.03 -13.80
C SER A 82 -5.09 16.39 -13.85
N ALA A 83 -5.89 17.42 -14.11
CA ALA A 83 -5.49 18.83 -13.94
C ALA A 83 -5.32 19.23 -12.46
N ASP A 84 -5.97 18.49 -11.55
CA ASP A 84 -5.79 18.60 -10.10
C ASP A 84 -5.33 17.23 -9.54
N PRO A 85 -4.04 16.94 -9.58
CA PRO A 85 -3.51 15.64 -9.14
C PRO A 85 -3.76 15.35 -7.65
N VAL A 86 -3.60 16.34 -6.79
CA VAL A 86 -3.77 16.16 -5.34
C VAL A 86 -5.24 15.95 -4.99
N GLY A 87 -6.15 16.74 -5.56
CA GLY A 87 -7.59 16.57 -5.36
C GLY A 87 -8.09 15.21 -5.87
N THR A 88 -7.59 14.76 -7.02
CA THR A 88 -7.91 13.42 -7.55
C THR A 88 -7.40 12.33 -6.61
N LEU A 89 -6.16 12.42 -6.13
CA LEU A 89 -5.58 11.46 -5.19
C LEU A 89 -6.40 11.38 -3.89
N ARG A 90 -6.77 12.55 -3.31
CA ARG A 90 -7.63 12.63 -2.12
C ARG A 90 -8.95 11.90 -2.34
N THR A 91 -9.63 12.18 -3.45
CA THR A 91 -10.93 11.58 -3.77
C THR A 91 -10.82 10.06 -3.95
N VAL A 92 -9.82 9.58 -4.70
CA VAL A 92 -9.65 8.14 -4.96
C VAL A 92 -9.32 7.39 -3.66
N LEU A 93 -8.40 7.91 -2.85
CA LEU A 93 -8.02 7.27 -1.58
C LEU A 93 -9.17 7.30 -0.58
N ALA A 94 -9.85 8.42 -0.40
CA ALA A 94 -11.02 8.51 0.49
C ALA A 94 -12.11 7.52 0.08
N THR A 95 -12.44 7.43 -1.21
CA THR A 95 -13.45 6.48 -1.72
C THR A 95 -13.04 5.04 -1.47
N ALA A 96 -11.79 4.69 -1.74
CA ALA A 96 -11.30 3.34 -1.56
C ALA A 96 -11.31 2.91 -0.08
N VAL A 97 -10.88 3.81 0.81
CA VAL A 97 -10.82 3.52 2.24
C VAL A 97 -12.23 3.49 2.87
N THR A 98 -13.12 4.41 2.52
CA THR A 98 -14.49 4.41 3.03
C THR A 98 -15.35 3.25 2.52
N SER A 99 -14.99 2.65 1.39
CA SER A 99 -15.64 1.43 0.89
C SER A 99 -15.09 0.13 1.49
N MET A 100 -14.04 0.22 2.32
CA MET A 100 -13.39 -0.94 2.93
C MET A 100 -14.23 -1.50 4.08
N PRO A 101 -14.45 -2.84 4.11
CA PRO A 101 -15.09 -3.48 5.25
C PRO A 101 -14.27 -3.30 6.53
N GLU A 102 -14.95 -3.12 7.67
CA GLU A 102 -14.29 -2.96 8.99
C GLU A 102 -13.36 -4.14 9.32
N THR A 103 -13.70 -5.34 8.86
CA THR A 103 -12.85 -6.54 9.04
C THR A 103 -11.51 -6.42 8.30
N GLU A 104 -11.49 -5.86 7.11
CA GLU A 104 -10.25 -5.63 6.34
C GLU A 104 -9.44 -4.49 6.96
N TRP A 105 -10.10 -3.44 7.44
CA TRP A 105 -9.44 -2.38 8.19
C TRP A 105 -8.75 -2.90 9.45
N ALA A 106 -9.43 -3.74 10.23
CA ALA A 106 -8.86 -4.36 11.44
C ALA A 106 -7.62 -5.20 11.12
N LYS A 107 -7.64 -5.98 10.03
CA LYS A 107 -6.46 -6.73 9.54
C LYS A 107 -5.32 -5.80 9.13
N GLY A 108 -5.61 -4.70 8.43
CA GLY A 108 -4.63 -3.69 8.04
C GLY A 108 -3.95 -3.06 9.25
N ARG A 109 -4.72 -2.71 10.29
CA ARG A 109 -4.18 -2.20 11.57
C ARG A 109 -3.26 -3.22 12.25
N ALA A 110 -3.74 -4.44 12.45
CA ALA A 110 -2.95 -5.50 13.09
C ALA A 110 -1.60 -5.75 12.36
N ARG A 111 -1.63 -5.69 11.03
CA ARG A 111 -0.42 -5.80 10.21
C ARG A 111 0.51 -4.60 10.37
N MET A 112 -0.01 -3.39 10.45
CA MET A 112 0.79 -2.18 10.70
C MET A 112 1.44 -2.25 12.08
N ASP A 113 0.70 -2.66 13.12
CA ASP A 113 1.24 -2.82 14.48
C ASP A 113 2.37 -3.83 14.52
N LEU A 114 2.19 -4.96 13.83
CA LEU A 114 3.23 -5.97 13.69
C LEU A 114 4.46 -5.40 12.97
N THR A 115 4.25 -4.66 11.86
CA THR A 115 5.33 -4.02 11.12
C THR A 115 6.11 -3.03 11.98
N LEU A 116 5.44 -2.23 12.78
CA LEU A 116 6.08 -1.24 13.64
C LEU A 116 6.78 -1.86 14.87
N SER A 117 6.29 -2.99 15.37
CA SER A 117 6.85 -3.66 16.56
C SER A 117 8.10 -4.50 16.25
N VAL A 118 8.21 -5.08 15.03
CA VAL A 118 9.30 -6.00 14.65
C VAL A 118 10.37 -5.28 13.83
N PRO A 119 11.64 -5.17 14.30
CA PRO A 119 12.70 -4.46 13.60
C PRO A 119 12.95 -4.95 12.15
N ALA A 120 12.90 -6.26 11.91
CA ALA A 120 13.07 -6.83 10.57
C ALA A 120 11.96 -6.39 9.60
N LEU A 121 10.72 -6.32 10.08
CA LEU A 121 9.59 -5.85 9.29
C LEU A 121 9.67 -4.36 9.00
N ARG A 122 10.11 -3.53 9.97
CA ARG A 122 10.37 -2.10 9.72
C ARG A 122 11.42 -1.88 8.65
N ALA A 123 12.53 -2.60 8.71
CA ALA A 123 13.58 -2.53 7.69
C ALA A 123 13.03 -2.92 6.30
N ARG A 124 12.29 -4.02 6.23
CA ARG A 124 11.70 -4.50 4.98
C ARG A 124 10.62 -3.56 4.43
N SER A 125 9.87 -2.87 5.31
CA SER A 125 8.87 -1.88 4.87
C SER A 125 9.51 -0.66 4.18
N VAL A 126 10.73 -0.27 4.58
CA VAL A 126 11.49 0.79 3.88
C VAL A 126 11.85 0.36 2.45
N ASP A 127 12.32 -0.88 2.27
CA ASP A 127 12.61 -1.42 0.93
C ASP A 127 11.36 -1.49 0.06
N ASN A 128 10.24 -1.92 0.65
CA ASN A 128 8.96 -1.94 -0.05
C ASN A 128 8.51 -0.53 -0.44
N PHE A 129 8.62 0.44 0.47
CA PHE A 129 8.30 1.84 0.19
C PHE A 129 9.11 2.39 -1.00
N VAL A 130 10.41 2.11 -1.08
CA VAL A 130 11.23 2.49 -2.24
C VAL A 130 10.72 1.83 -3.52
N THR A 131 10.35 0.56 -3.45
CA THR A 131 9.84 -0.19 -4.61
C THR A 131 8.50 0.37 -5.10
N VAL A 132 7.57 0.64 -4.20
CA VAL A 132 6.27 1.24 -4.50
C VAL A 132 6.44 2.66 -5.03
N SER A 133 7.31 3.46 -4.42
CA SER A 133 7.58 4.84 -4.86
C SER A 133 8.06 4.90 -6.31
N ARG A 134 8.96 4.00 -6.73
CA ARG A 134 9.40 3.92 -8.12
C ARG A 134 8.26 3.61 -9.09
N LYS A 135 7.42 2.62 -8.75
CA LYS A 135 6.23 2.29 -9.57
C LYS A 135 5.27 3.45 -9.66
N VAL A 136 5.03 4.15 -8.55
CA VAL A 136 4.15 5.32 -8.50
C VAL A 136 4.68 6.44 -9.39
N ILE A 137 5.99 6.76 -9.30
CA ILE A 137 6.64 7.77 -10.15
C ILE A 137 6.46 7.42 -11.63
N GLU A 138 6.77 6.19 -12.03
CA GLU A 138 6.66 5.75 -13.42
C GLU A 138 5.22 5.86 -13.95
N VAL A 139 4.24 5.40 -13.17
CA VAL A 139 2.83 5.41 -13.56
C VAL A 139 2.27 6.83 -13.61
N PHE A 140 2.59 7.67 -12.63
CA PHE A 140 2.17 9.06 -12.57
C PHE A 140 2.77 9.86 -13.74
N ALA A 141 4.08 9.77 -13.94
CA ALA A 141 4.80 10.46 -15.01
C ALA A 141 4.23 10.12 -16.40
N LYS A 142 4.03 8.82 -16.66
CA LYS A 142 3.44 8.34 -17.91
C LYS A 142 2.06 8.97 -18.18
N ASN A 143 1.20 9.05 -17.18
CA ASN A 143 -0.13 9.62 -17.34
C ASN A 143 -0.14 11.17 -17.36
N ALA A 144 0.86 11.79 -16.73
CA ALA A 144 1.09 13.23 -16.79
C ALA A 144 1.78 13.67 -18.11
N GLY A 145 2.19 12.71 -18.96
CA GLY A 145 2.92 13.00 -20.18
C GLY A 145 4.32 13.59 -19.95
N ARG A 146 4.96 13.23 -18.82
CA ARG A 146 6.26 13.76 -18.39
C ARG A 146 7.30 12.65 -18.19
N PRO A 147 8.61 12.96 -18.25
CA PRO A 147 9.67 12.01 -17.88
C PRO A 147 9.57 11.59 -16.41
N ALA A 148 10.00 10.37 -16.08
CA ALA A 148 9.98 9.87 -14.70
C ALA A 148 11.01 10.57 -13.78
N ASP A 149 12.04 11.18 -14.35
CA ASP A 149 13.06 11.98 -13.66
C ASP A 149 12.71 13.48 -13.58
N ASP A 150 11.53 13.88 -14.05
CA ASP A 150 11.03 15.24 -13.92
C ASP A 150 10.92 15.65 -12.44
N VAL A 151 11.54 16.76 -12.08
CA VAL A 151 11.62 17.24 -10.69
C VAL A 151 10.22 17.52 -10.12
N ALA A 152 9.27 18.03 -10.91
CA ALA A 152 7.91 18.29 -10.44
C ALA A 152 7.15 16.98 -10.21
N VAL A 153 7.36 15.95 -11.06
CA VAL A 153 6.82 14.60 -10.83
C VAL A 153 7.37 14.01 -9.53
N CYS A 154 8.69 14.06 -9.35
CA CYS A 154 9.33 13.55 -8.14
C CYS A 154 8.85 14.30 -6.88
N ALA A 155 8.68 15.63 -6.97
CA ALA A 155 8.25 16.46 -5.86
C ALA A 155 6.80 16.14 -5.44
N ILE A 156 5.85 16.11 -6.38
CA ILE A 156 4.43 15.84 -6.07
C ILE A 156 4.24 14.42 -5.54
N VAL A 157 4.84 13.42 -6.18
CA VAL A 157 4.74 12.03 -5.75
C VAL A 157 5.40 11.85 -4.38
N GLY A 158 6.61 12.40 -4.18
CA GLY A 158 7.32 12.32 -2.91
C GLY A 158 6.58 13.00 -1.77
N ALA A 159 6.03 14.20 -1.99
CA ALA A 159 5.23 14.92 -0.99
C ALA A 159 3.97 14.12 -0.59
N CYS A 160 3.20 13.64 -1.57
CA CYS A 160 1.99 12.88 -1.30
C CYS A 160 2.29 11.54 -0.60
N LEU A 161 3.28 10.76 -1.07
CA LEU A 161 3.69 9.53 -0.41
C LEU A 161 4.25 9.78 0.99
N GLY A 162 5.00 10.89 1.19
CA GLY A 162 5.49 11.32 2.48
C GLY A 162 4.36 11.58 3.47
N VAL A 163 3.29 12.27 3.05
CA VAL A 163 2.10 12.49 3.89
C VAL A 163 1.45 11.15 4.25
N LEU A 164 1.20 10.27 3.28
CA LEU A 164 0.58 8.98 3.53
C LEU A 164 1.41 8.11 4.48
N ALA A 165 2.73 8.05 4.25
CA ALA A 165 3.65 7.31 5.12
C ALA A 165 3.71 7.90 6.54
N SER A 166 3.75 9.23 6.67
CA SER A 166 3.79 9.89 7.97
C SER A 166 2.51 9.64 8.78
N VAL A 167 1.35 9.71 8.15
CA VAL A 167 0.07 9.38 8.80
C VAL A 167 0.06 7.91 9.23
N ALA A 168 0.56 6.99 8.39
CA ALA A 168 0.65 5.58 8.71
C ALA A 168 1.65 5.28 9.84
N MET A 169 2.76 6.02 9.93
CA MET A 169 3.83 5.80 10.90
C MET A 169 3.63 6.58 12.22
N ALA A 170 2.87 7.66 12.24
CA ALA A 170 2.68 8.54 13.42
C ALA A 170 1.85 7.92 14.54
N SER A 171 1.91 6.67 14.73
CA SER A 171 0.94 5.80 15.27
C SER A 171 1.09 5.18 16.64
N PRO A 172 0.90 5.87 17.70
CA PRO A 172 -0.07 5.38 18.69
C PRO A 172 -1.52 5.61 18.25
N VAL A 173 -1.73 6.49 17.28
CA VAL A 173 -3.03 6.96 16.80
C VAL A 173 -3.73 5.96 15.89
N LEU A 174 -3.00 5.24 14.99
CA LEU A 174 -3.64 4.25 14.11
C LEU A 174 -4.14 3.01 14.88
N VAL A 175 -3.49 2.65 15.99
CA VAL A 175 -3.89 1.50 16.82
C VAL A 175 -5.26 1.74 17.46
N SER A 176 -5.58 2.98 17.80
CA SER A 176 -6.82 3.37 18.48
C SER A 176 -7.82 4.11 17.58
N SER A 177 -7.41 4.54 16.37
CA SER A 177 -8.23 5.38 15.49
C SER A 177 -9.23 4.56 14.69
N SER A 178 -10.42 5.12 14.53
CA SER A 178 -11.40 4.63 13.56
C SER A 178 -10.90 4.84 12.12
N LEU A 179 -11.46 4.09 11.19
CA LEU A 179 -11.21 4.28 9.76
C LEU A 179 -11.47 5.73 9.32
N ALA A 180 -12.54 6.35 9.84
CA ALA A 180 -12.90 7.73 9.55
C ALA A 180 -11.81 8.73 9.97
N GLU A 181 -11.23 8.57 11.16
CA GLU A 181 -10.15 9.44 11.65
C GLU A 181 -8.87 9.33 10.81
N VAL A 182 -8.56 8.14 10.30
CA VAL A 182 -7.40 7.96 9.42
C VAL A 182 -7.61 8.64 8.07
N VAL A 183 -8.80 8.49 7.48
CA VAL A 183 -9.19 9.19 6.26
C VAL A 183 -9.10 10.70 6.44
N GLU A 184 -9.66 11.22 7.52
CA GLU A 184 -9.61 12.65 7.85
C GLU A 184 -8.18 13.17 7.95
N ARG A 185 -7.28 12.43 8.60
CA ARG A 185 -5.86 12.82 8.71
C ARG A 185 -5.13 12.76 7.38
N MET A 186 -5.38 11.73 6.57
CA MET A 186 -4.81 11.64 5.22
C MET A 186 -5.32 12.81 4.36
N ASP A 187 -6.62 13.09 4.40
CA ASP A 187 -7.22 14.17 3.66
C ASP A 187 -6.70 15.54 4.11
N ALA A 188 -6.63 15.78 5.42
CA ALA A 188 -6.06 17.01 5.98
C ALA A 188 -4.60 17.20 5.56
N GLY A 189 -3.77 16.16 5.66
CA GLY A 189 -2.37 16.21 5.24
C GLY A 189 -2.20 16.49 3.75
N LEU A 190 -2.95 15.79 2.89
CA LEU A 190 -2.91 16.01 1.45
C LEU A 190 -3.49 17.38 1.07
N SER A 191 -4.48 17.90 1.80
CA SER A 191 -5.06 19.23 1.54
C SER A 191 -4.05 20.36 1.69
N LEU A 192 -3.02 20.20 2.54
CA LEU A 192 -1.92 21.15 2.67
C LEU A 192 -1.09 21.28 1.38
N LEU A 193 -1.13 20.26 0.53
CA LEU A 193 -0.48 20.26 -0.78
C LEU A 193 -1.38 20.76 -1.90
N ALA A 194 -2.68 20.95 -1.64
CA ALA A 194 -3.62 21.49 -2.60
C ALA A 194 -3.30 22.98 -2.87
N GLY A 195 -3.42 23.39 -4.12
CA GLY A 195 -3.13 24.77 -4.54
C GLY A 195 -1.65 25.06 -4.84
N VAL A 196 -0.76 24.11 -4.58
CA VAL A 196 0.62 24.20 -5.07
C VAL A 196 0.62 24.01 -6.59
N GLN A 197 1.23 24.97 -7.31
CA GLN A 197 1.38 24.88 -8.76
C GLN A 197 2.54 23.95 -9.12
N TRP A 198 2.26 22.64 -9.13
CA TRP A 198 3.26 21.58 -9.35
C TRP A 198 3.85 21.60 -10.77
N PHE A 199 3.02 21.98 -11.74
CA PHE A 199 3.43 22.11 -13.14
C PHE A 199 3.24 23.56 -13.55
N PRO A 200 4.30 24.40 -13.52
CA PRO A 200 4.23 25.76 -14.05
C PRO A 200 3.76 25.68 -15.50
N ARG A 201 2.79 26.50 -15.87
CA ARG A 201 2.46 26.69 -17.28
C ARG A 201 3.68 27.30 -17.94
N ASP A 202 4.13 26.69 -19.05
CA ASP A 202 5.26 27.23 -19.82
C ASP A 202 4.97 28.71 -20.11
N VAL A 203 5.95 29.56 -19.74
CA VAL A 203 5.95 31.01 -20.04
C VAL A 203 6.38 31.18 -21.48
#